data_3a0eace9de55379e9d1e97d5fa6707b4
#
_entry.id   3a0eace9de55379e9d1e97d5fa6707b4
#
_cell.length_a   1.000
_cell.length_b   1.000
_cell.length_c   1.000
_cell.angle_alpha   90.00
_cell.angle_beta   90.00
_cell.angle_gamma   90.00
#
_symmetry.space_group_name_H-M   'P 1'
#
loop_
_entity.id
_entity.type
_entity.pdbx_description
1 polymer ?
#
loop_
_entity_poly.entity_id
_entity_poly.type
_entity_poly.pdbx_seq_one_letter_code
_entity_poly.pdbx_strand_id
1 'polypeptide(L)'
;MRLHLVEIHDLPSCPPSLRDALTDFLAFTANLAGAYAPVAPLLRRALARTGAHRIIDPCSGAGGPWRTLAAQVGVPVVFTDLYPHGDTVVQVDARSVPAELDGFRTVFTAFHHFRPAEARAILADAVQRRQGIGVFEIARRAPLEIGVVALTWLGTLAAAPFIRPWRWSRLLWTYLPPALPVVGTFDGIVSCLRTYSKPELRELVRGLDTYDWDIGDFRGRWSPLRGSYLIGVPKLS
;
A
#
# COMPACT_ATOMS: atom_id res chain seq x y z
N MET A 1 3.35 -18.15 10.67
CA MET A 1 1.94 -17.83 10.96
C MET A 1 1.76 -16.33 10.86
N ARG A 2 0.69 -15.82 10.22
CA ARG A 2 0.35 -14.39 10.13
C ARG A 2 -0.25 -13.95 11.47
N LEU A 3 0.28 -12.85 12.03
CA LEU A 3 -0.25 -12.25 13.26
C LEU A 3 -1.02 -10.98 12.89
N HIS A 4 -2.29 -10.91 13.24
CA HIS A 4 -3.14 -9.76 12.98
C HIS A 4 -3.24 -8.88 14.23
N LEU A 5 -2.12 -8.23 14.56
CA LEU A 5 -2.02 -7.27 15.65
C LEU A 5 -2.65 -5.94 15.22
N VAL A 6 -2.91 -5.06 16.18
CA VAL A 6 -3.48 -3.72 15.92
C VAL A 6 -2.33 -2.72 15.78
N GLU A 7 -2.37 -1.91 14.74
CA GLU A 7 -1.50 -0.77 14.56
C GLU A 7 -2.05 0.44 15.32
N ILE A 8 -1.18 1.21 15.94
CA ILE A 8 -1.58 2.32 16.81
C ILE A 8 -2.29 3.41 15.99
N HIS A 9 -1.85 3.63 14.76
CA HIS A 9 -2.48 4.64 13.92
C HIS A 9 -3.89 4.26 13.42
N ASP A 10 -4.25 2.97 13.46
CA ASP A 10 -5.62 2.50 13.15
C ASP A 10 -6.60 2.78 14.32
N LEU A 11 -6.08 3.03 15.53
CA LEU A 11 -6.92 3.24 16.70
C LEU A 11 -7.71 4.57 16.61
N PRO A 12 -8.99 4.60 16.99
CA PRO A 12 -9.76 5.85 17.08
C PRO A 12 -9.14 6.88 18.03
N SER A 13 -8.39 6.42 19.04
CA SER A 13 -7.68 7.26 20.01
C SER A 13 -6.39 7.89 19.47
N CYS A 14 -5.89 7.46 18.29
CA CYS A 14 -4.72 8.07 17.68
C CYS A 14 -5.02 9.51 17.27
N PRO A 15 -4.24 10.51 17.76
CA PRO A 15 -4.47 11.90 17.39
C PRO A 15 -4.41 12.08 15.86
N PRO A 16 -5.36 12.82 15.25
CA PRO A 16 -5.39 13.02 13.80
C PRO A 16 -4.06 13.58 13.25
N SER A 17 -3.46 14.54 13.96
CA SER A 17 -2.18 15.15 13.55
C SER A 17 -0.99 14.17 13.60
N LEU A 18 -1.02 13.15 14.47
CA LEU A 18 -0.02 12.08 14.49
C LEU A 18 -0.26 11.11 13.33
N ARG A 19 -1.52 10.75 13.07
CA ARG A 19 -1.91 9.91 11.93
C ARG A 19 -1.49 10.55 10.61
N ASP A 20 -1.78 11.84 10.42
CA ASP A 20 -1.34 12.61 9.25
C ASP A 20 0.19 12.60 9.10
N ALA A 21 0.92 12.79 10.20
CA ALA A 21 2.37 12.78 10.18
C ALA A 21 2.95 11.40 9.79
N LEU A 22 2.32 10.31 10.24
CA LEU A 22 2.68 8.94 9.85
C LEU A 22 2.39 8.70 8.35
N THR A 23 1.20 9.08 7.88
CA THR A 23 0.81 8.95 6.47
C THR A 23 1.73 9.73 5.54
N ASP A 24 2.07 10.98 5.90
CA ASP A 24 3.05 11.80 5.17
C ASP A 24 4.45 11.14 5.15
N PHE A 25 4.88 10.55 6.28
CA PHE A 25 6.16 9.85 6.38
C PHE A 25 6.20 8.59 5.50
N LEU A 26 5.14 7.79 5.49
CA LEU A 26 5.03 6.60 4.65
C LEU A 26 5.05 6.97 3.15
N ALA A 27 4.29 7.99 2.76
CA ALA A 27 4.30 8.49 1.38
C ALA A 27 5.68 9.03 0.97
N PHE A 28 6.37 9.74 1.88
CA PHE A 28 7.73 10.22 1.64
C PHE A 28 8.71 9.08 1.41
N THR A 29 8.72 8.07 2.28
CA THR A 29 9.63 6.92 2.19
C THR A 29 9.35 6.04 0.98
N ALA A 30 8.07 5.85 0.61
CA ALA A 30 7.68 5.13 -0.60
C ALA A 30 8.26 5.74 -1.87
N ASN A 31 8.44 7.07 -1.89
CA ASN A 31 8.97 7.80 -3.05
C ASN A 31 10.50 7.98 -2.99
N LEU A 32 11.09 8.13 -1.79
CA LEU A 32 12.50 8.50 -1.61
C LEU A 32 13.48 7.48 -2.22
N ALA A 33 13.25 6.20 -1.98
CA ALA A 33 14.17 5.13 -2.37
C ALA A 33 13.83 4.50 -3.73
N GLY A 34 12.84 5.03 -4.47
CA GLY A 34 12.34 4.40 -5.69
C GLY A 34 11.92 2.95 -5.44
N ALA A 35 11.38 2.70 -4.24
CA ALA A 35 11.09 1.36 -3.75
C ALA A 35 10.10 0.62 -4.64
N TYR A 36 9.17 1.36 -5.26
CA TYR A 36 8.16 0.82 -6.17
C TYR A 36 8.49 0.99 -7.66
N ALA A 37 9.64 1.54 -8.04
CA ALA A 37 10.01 1.67 -9.45
C ALA A 37 9.94 0.35 -10.26
N PRO A 38 10.32 -0.83 -9.70
CA PRO A 38 10.18 -2.11 -10.39
C PRO A 38 8.73 -2.55 -10.64
N VAL A 39 7.76 -1.91 -10.00
CA VAL A 39 6.32 -2.18 -10.20
C VAL A 39 5.81 -1.57 -11.51
N ALA A 40 6.41 -0.48 -12.00
CA ALA A 40 5.97 0.17 -13.23
C ALA A 40 5.88 -0.77 -14.45
N PRO A 41 6.89 -1.58 -14.80
CA PRO A 41 6.78 -2.53 -15.91
C PRO A 41 5.74 -3.64 -15.66
N LEU A 42 5.50 -4.04 -14.40
CA LEU A 42 4.45 -4.99 -14.04
C LEU A 42 3.06 -4.40 -14.32
N LEU A 43 2.83 -3.16 -13.86
CA LEU A 43 1.58 -2.44 -14.09
C LEU A 43 1.33 -2.19 -15.57
N ARG A 44 2.34 -1.73 -16.34
CA ARG A 44 2.17 -1.52 -17.79
C ARG A 44 1.76 -2.79 -18.51
N ARG A 45 2.35 -3.95 -18.16
CA ARG A 45 1.94 -5.25 -18.74
C ARG A 45 0.50 -5.61 -18.38
N ALA A 46 0.12 -5.39 -17.12
CA ALA A 46 -1.23 -5.68 -16.65
C ALA A 46 -2.28 -4.76 -17.30
N LEU A 47 -1.99 -3.45 -17.41
CA LEU A 47 -2.83 -2.48 -18.12
C LEU A 47 -3.00 -2.87 -19.59
N ALA A 48 -1.92 -3.23 -20.28
CA ALA A 48 -2.00 -3.66 -21.68
C ALA A 48 -2.86 -4.93 -21.86
N ARG A 49 -2.81 -5.86 -20.91
CA ARG A 49 -3.65 -7.09 -20.94
C ARG A 49 -5.13 -6.81 -20.68
N THR A 50 -5.44 -5.84 -19.85
CA THR A 50 -6.82 -5.51 -19.46
C THR A 50 -7.45 -4.44 -20.34
N GLY A 51 -6.66 -3.69 -21.14
CA GLY A 51 -7.13 -2.52 -21.89
C GLY A 51 -7.53 -1.34 -20.99
N ALA A 52 -7.19 -1.37 -19.72
CA ALA A 52 -7.59 -0.30 -18.80
C ALA A 52 -6.84 1.00 -19.08
N HIS A 53 -7.58 2.10 -19.20
CA HIS A 53 -7.06 3.44 -19.52
C HIS A 53 -6.83 4.31 -18.29
N ARG A 54 -7.17 3.85 -17.09
CA ARG A 54 -6.94 4.51 -15.80
C ARG A 54 -6.73 3.49 -14.69
N ILE A 55 -6.14 3.95 -13.61
CA ILE A 55 -5.98 3.20 -12.38
C ILE A 55 -6.95 3.76 -11.33
N ILE A 56 -7.57 2.88 -10.58
CA ILE A 56 -8.26 3.19 -9.33
C ILE A 56 -7.36 2.69 -8.20
N ASP A 57 -6.98 3.58 -7.28
CA ASP A 57 -6.09 3.24 -6.17
C ASP A 57 -6.86 3.25 -4.83
N PRO A 58 -7.51 2.14 -4.44
CA PRO A 58 -8.13 2.01 -3.14
C PRO A 58 -7.09 2.01 -2.02
N CYS A 59 -7.42 2.62 -0.89
CA CYS A 59 -6.53 2.80 0.25
C CYS A 59 -5.32 3.67 -0.07
N SER A 60 -5.53 4.73 -0.86
CA SER A 60 -4.45 5.58 -1.37
C SER A 60 -3.76 6.45 -0.31
N GLY A 61 -4.41 6.70 0.85
CA GLY A 61 -3.88 7.55 1.90
C GLY A 61 -3.41 8.91 1.37
N ALA A 62 -2.13 9.25 1.57
CA ALA A 62 -1.48 10.45 1.01
C ALA A 62 -0.91 10.25 -0.42
N GLY A 63 -1.46 9.33 -1.19
CA GLY A 63 -1.06 9.07 -2.58
C GLY A 63 0.10 8.07 -2.74
N GLY A 64 0.56 7.41 -1.66
CA GLY A 64 1.54 6.32 -1.71
C GLY A 64 2.73 6.60 -2.64
N PRO A 65 3.09 5.67 -3.55
CA PRO A 65 4.24 5.81 -4.45
C PRO A 65 3.96 6.63 -5.71
N TRP A 66 2.75 7.16 -5.88
CA TRP A 66 2.30 7.71 -7.16
C TRP A 66 3.03 8.99 -7.60
N ARG A 67 3.65 9.74 -6.68
CA ARG A 67 4.47 10.90 -7.05
C ARG A 67 5.61 10.55 -8.02
N THR A 68 6.16 9.34 -7.91
CA THR A 68 7.26 8.85 -8.76
C THR A 68 6.80 7.80 -9.76
N LEU A 69 5.73 7.09 -9.47
CA LEU A 69 5.26 5.96 -10.27
C LEU A 69 4.34 6.40 -11.43
N ALA A 70 3.51 7.42 -11.23
CA ALA A 70 2.50 7.84 -12.21
C ALA A 70 3.11 8.15 -13.59
N ALA A 71 4.19 8.93 -13.64
CA ALA A 71 4.88 9.26 -14.91
C ALA A 71 5.45 8.02 -15.61
N GLN A 72 5.80 6.98 -14.87
CA GLN A 72 6.34 5.74 -15.44
C GLN A 72 5.25 4.81 -15.95
N VAL A 73 4.05 4.88 -15.40
CA VAL A 73 2.91 4.04 -15.78
C VAL A 73 2.14 4.64 -16.96
N GLY A 74 1.99 5.97 -17.00
CA GLY A 74 1.49 6.69 -18.16
C GLY A 74 -0.03 6.73 -18.33
N VAL A 75 -0.80 6.38 -17.26
CA VAL A 75 -2.27 6.52 -17.23
C VAL A 75 -2.70 7.32 -16.00
N PRO A 76 -3.87 7.99 -16.04
CA PRO A 76 -4.39 8.72 -14.90
C PRO A 76 -4.70 7.80 -13.73
N VAL A 77 -4.54 8.31 -12.50
CA VAL A 77 -4.84 7.61 -11.26
C VAL A 77 -5.95 8.34 -10.52
N VAL A 78 -6.98 7.61 -10.14
CA VAL A 78 -8.06 8.08 -9.26
C VAL A 78 -7.78 7.56 -7.86
N PHE A 79 -7.52 8.48 -6.94
CA PHE A 79 -7.26 8.16 -5.53
C PHE A 79 -8.58 7.96 -4.80
N THR A 80 -8.69 6.84 -4.09
CA THR A 80 -9.85 6.53 -3.26
C THR A 80 -9.40 5.96 -1.92
N ASP A 81 -10.15 6.24 -0.86
CA ASP A 81 -9.87 5.73 0.48
C ASP A 81 -11.16 5.66 1.29
N LEU A 82 -11.24 4.76 2.26
CA LEU A 82 -12.38 4.71 3.18
C LEU A 82 -12.42 5.95 4.08
N TYR A 83 -11.23 6.48 4.43
CA TYR A 83 -11.02 7.69 5.22
C TYR A 83 -10.19 8.69 4.40
N PRO A 84 -10.82 9.47 3.51
CA PRO A 84 -10.11 10.34 2.58
C PRO A 84 -9.14 11.30 3.27
N HIS A 85 -7.93 11.37 2.73
CA HIS A 85 -6.89 12.31 3.16
C HIS A 85 -6.67 13.37 2.09
N GLY A 86 -7.32 14.54 2.24
CA GLY A 86 -7.33 15.64 1.27
C GLY A 86 -8.52 15.61 0.32
N ASP A 87 -8.74 16.73 -0.36
CA ASP A 87 -9.97 17.02 -1.13
C ASP A 87 -10.08 16.27 -2.47
N THR A 88 -8.98 15.67 -2.93
CA THR A 88 -8.94 14.96 -4.23
C THR A 88 -9.18 13.45 -4.10
N VAL A 89 -9.37 12.96 -2.88
CA VAL A 89 -9.57 11.53 -2.60
C VAL A 89 -11.05 11.24 -2.47
N VAL A 90 -11.55 10.30 -3.28
CA VAL A 90 -12.95 9.87 -3.25
C VAL A 90 -13.16 8.84 -2.13
N GLN A 91 -14.22 8.99 -1.34
CA GLN A 91 -14.52 8.01 -0.30
C GLN A 91 -15.06 6.70 -0.89
N VAL A 92 -14.30 5.61 -0.74
CA VAL A 92 -14.66 4.28 -1.28
C VAL A 92 -14.14 3.19 -0.36
N ASP A 93 -14.98 2.18 -0.13
CA ASP A 93 -14.55 0.93 0.49
C ASP A 93 -13.90 0.02 -0.58
N ALA A 94 -12.66 -0.37 -0.36
CA ALA A 94 -11.92 -1.26 -1.27
C ALA A 94 -12.60 -2.63 -1.49
N ARG A 95 -13.46 -3.05 -0.55
CA ARG A 95 -14.22 -4.31 -0.59
C ARG A 95 -15.44 -4.24 -1.51
N SER A 96 -15.87 -3.04 -1.88
CA SER A 96 -17.04 -2.80 -2.75
C SER A 96 -16.85 -1.49 -3.50
N VAL A 97 -16.04 -1.53 -4.56
CA VAL A 97 -15.76 -0.34 -5.39
C VAL A 97 -16.96 -0.06 -6.29
N PRO A 98 -17.50 1.17 -6.34
CA PRO A 98 -18.61 1.53 -7.22
C PRO A 98 -18.36 1.21 -8.69
N ALA A 99 -19.43 0.85 -9.43
CA ALA A 99 -19.32 0.45 -10.85
C ALA A 99 -18.82 1.59 -11.74
N GLU A 100 -19.09 2.83 -11.37
CA GLU A 100 -18.66 4.05 -12.07
C GLU A 100 -17.14 4.25 -12.04
N LEU A 101 -16.48 3.64 -11.05
CA LEU A 101 -15.03 3.62 -10.91
C LEU A 101 -14.44 2.41 -11.66
N ASP A 102 -14.61 2.43 -12.98
CA ASP A 102 -14.00 1.44 -13.85
C ASP A 102 -12.51 1.72 -14.04
N GLY A 103 -11.67 0.66 -14.05
CA GLY A 103 -10.22 0.78 -14.24
C GLY A 103 -9.45 -0.41 -13.65
N PHE A 104 -8.12 -0.34 -13.77
CA PHE A 104 -7.23 -1.28 -13.10
C PHE A 104 -7.07 -0.88 -11.63
N ARG A 105 -7.30 -1.77 -10.69
CA ARG A 105 -7.19 -1.47 -9.27
C ARG A 105 -5.78 -1.70 -8.75
N THR A 106 -5.31 -0.82 -7.86
CA THR A 106 -4.03 -1.00 -7.18
C THR A 106 -4.19 -0.83 -5.67
N VAL A 107 -3.49 -1.63 -4.89
CA VAL A 107 -3.41 -1.48 -3.43
C VAL A 107 -1.93 -1.49 -3.04
N PHE A 108 -1.45 -0.37 -2.51
CA PHE A 108 -0.06 -0.23 -2.08
C PHE A 108 0.03 -0.17 -0.56
N THR A 109 0.79 -1.10 0.03
CA THR A 109 1.12 -1.13 1.46
C THR A 109 -0.10 -0.95 2.39
N ALA A 110 -1.24 -1.55 2.01
CA ALA A 110 -2.49 -1.47 2.75
C ALA A 110 -3.23 -2.84 2.82
N PHE A 111 -2.88 -3.78 1.96
CA PHE A 111 -3.59 -5.05 1.89
C PHE A 111 -3.43 -5.89 3.16
N HIS A 112 -2.32 -5.72 3.87
CA HIS A 112 -2.07 -6.40 5.15
C HIS A 112 -3.03 -5.95 6.27
N HIS A 113 -3.69 -4.79 6.16
CA HIS A 113 -4.71 -4.34 7.12
C HIS A 113 -5.96 -5.23 7.10
N PHE A 114 -6.26 -5.85 5.98
CA PHE A 114 -7.46 -6.66 5.82
C PHE A 114 -7.29 -8.08 6.39
N ARG A 115 -8.31 -8.58 7.08
CA ARG A 115 -8.39 -10.00 7.48
C ARG A 115 -8.60 -10.88 6.24
N PRO A 116 -8.30 -12.19 6.29
CA PRO A 116 -8.40 -13.05 5.11
C PRO A 116 -9.74 -12.99 4.38
N ALA A 117 -10.85 -12.93 5.10
CA ALA A 117 -12.18 -12.79 4.49
C ALA A 117 -12.36 -11.46 3.75
N GLU A 118 -11.88 -10.36 4.33
CA GLU A 118 -11.94 -9.01 3.74
C GLU A 118 -10.98 -8.88 2.54
N ALA A 119 -9.74 -9.38 2.69
CA ALA A 119 -8.76 -9.42 1.61
C ALA A 119 -9.31 -10.21 0.40
N ARG A 120 -9.94 -11.37 0.66
CA ARG A 120 -10.62 -12.13 -0.37
C ARG A 120 -11.79 -11.38 -1.00
N ALA A 121 -12.58 -10.63 -0.21
CA ALA A 121 -13.69 -9.82 -0.72
C ALA A 121 -13.20 -8.75 -1.71
N ILE A 122 -12.07 -8.08 -1.42
CA ILE A 122 -11.44 -7.12 -2.33
C ILE A 122 -11.08 -7.77 -3.68
N LEU A 123 -10.45 -8.95 -3.64
CA LEU A 123 -10.07 -9.69 -4.86
C LEU A 123 -11.30 -10.19 -5.62
N ALA A 124 -12.30 -10.70 -4.90
CA ALA A 124 -13.54 -11.20 -5.49
C ALA A 124 -14.37 -10.08 -6.15
N ASP A 125 -14.42 -8.89 -5.55
CA ASP A 125 -15.12 -7.74 -6.14
C ASP A 125 -14.45 -7.30 -7.46
N ALA A 126 -13.11 -7.30 -7.53
CA ALA A 126 -12.40 -7.02 -8.77
C ALA A 126 -12.71 -8.08 -9.85
N VAL A 127 -12.74 -9.37 -9.48
CA VAL A 127 -13.09 -10.48 -10.38
C VAL A 127 -14.53 -10.37 -10.87
N GLN A 128 -15.47 -10.08 -9.99
CA GLN A 128 -16.90 -9.92 -10.31
C GLN A 128 -17.13 -8.80 -11.34
N ARG A 129 -16.35 -7.72 -11.23
CA ARG A 129 -16.42 -6.57 -12.14
C ARG A 129 -15.52 -6.70 -13.37
N ARG A 130 -14.83 -7.82 -13.52
CA ARG A 130 -13.87 -8.05 -14.61
C ARG A 130 -12.76 -7.00 -14.71
N GLN A 131 -12.39 -6.39 -13.59
CA GLN A 131 -11.33 -5.38 -13.50
C GLN A 131 -10.01 -6.03 -13.09
N GLY A 132 -8.90 -5.63 -13.70
CA GLY A 132 -7.59 -6.05 -13.24
C GLY A 132 -7.28 -5.50 -11.84
N ILE A 133 -6.50 -6.23 -11.06
CA ILE A 133 -6.08 -5.81 -9.72
C ILE A 133 -4.61 -6.12 -9.49
N GLY A 134 -3.89 -5.18 -8.84
CA GLY A 134 -2.51 -5.33 -8.38
C GLY A 134 -2.37 -4.95 -6.91
N VAL A 135 -1.85 -5.86 -6.10
CA VAL A 135 -1.51 -5.63 -4.69
C VAL A 135 0.01 -5.61 -4.56
N PHE A 136 0.56 -4.60 -3.90
CA PHE A 136 2.00 -4.38 -3.77
C PHE A 136 2.35 -4.05 -2.32
N GLU A 137 3.12 -4.92 -1.68
CA GLU A 137 3.52 -4.78 -0.27
C GLU A 137 5.04 -4.72 -0.16
N ILE A 138 5.60 -3.71 0.52
CA ILE A 138 7.04 -3.64 0.81
C ILE A 138 7.39 -4.34 2.12
N ALA A 139 6.46 -4.38 3.08
CA ALA A 139 6.66 -5.12 4.32
C ALA A 139 6.62 -6.64 4.07
N ARG A 140 7.51 -7.39 4.73
CA ARG A 140 7.55 -8.85 4.67
C ARG A 140 7.79 -9.42 6.05
N ARG A 141 7.22 -10.60 6.32
CA ARG A 141 7.45 -11.38 7.54
C ARG A 141 8.78 -12.13 7.48
N ALA A 142 9.89 -11.40 7.48
CA ALA A 142 11.21 -12.00 7.54
C ALA A 142 12.10 -11.23 8.52
N PRO A 143 13.02 -11.92 9.24
CA PRO A 143 13.81 -11.30 10.30
C PRO A 143 14.62 -10.09 9.85
N LEU A 144 15.19 -10.14 8.65
CA LEU A 144 15.97 -9.04 8.08
C LEU A 144 15.09 -7.79 7.86
N GLU A 145 13.93 -7.97 7.25
CA GLU A 145 12.99 -6.88 6.97
C GLU A 145 12.46 -6.27 8.27
N ILE A 146 12.13 -7.10 9.26
CA ILE A 146 11.72 -6.62 10.60
C ILE A 146 12.87 -5.85 11.26
N GLY A 147 14.11 -6.33 11.15
CA GLY A 147 15.29 -5.63 11.67
C GLY A 147 15.53 -4.28 11.00
N VAL A 148 15.37 -4.19 9.68
CA VAL A 148 15.46 -2.93 8.93
C VAL A 148 14.35 -1.97 9.36
N VAL A 149 13.11 -2.46 9.47
CA VAL A 149 11.97 -1.65 9.93
C VAL A 149 12.17 -1.19 11.37
N ALA A 150 12.74 -2.03 12.24
CA ALA A 150 13.06 -1.63 13.62
C ALA A 150 14.07 -0.45 13.70
N LEU A 151 14.85 -0.20 12.65
CA LEU A 151 15.75 0.95 12.57
C LEU A 151 15.12 2.20 11.94
N THR A 152 13.86 2.14 11.49
CA THR A 152 13.20 3.28 10.83
C THR A 152 13.00 4.48 11.75
N TRP A 153 13.03 4.31 13.09
CA TRP A 153 12.98 5.42 14.03
C TRP A 153 14.11 6.43 13.81
N LEU A 154 15.33 5.97 13.47
CA LEU A 154 16.45 6.85 13.10
C LEU A 154 16.15 7.59 11.79
N GLY A 155 15.61 6.88 10.79
CA GLY A 155 15.19 7.47 9.53
C GLY A 155 14.10 8.52 9.71
N THR A 156 13.15 8.28 10.61
CA THR A 156 12.07 9.23 10.93
C THR A 156 12.63 10.52 11.54
N LEU A 157 13.55 10.41 12.51
CA LEU A 157 14.23 11.56 13.12
C LEU A 157 14.96 12.40 12.06
N ALA A 158 15.69 11.75 11.15
CA ALA A 158 16.44 12.42 10.11
C ALA A 158 15.54 13.02 9.01
N ALA A 159 14.45 12.35 8.62
CA ALA A 159 13.62 12.73 7.50
C ALA A 159 12.56 13.79 7.83
N ALA A 160 12.06 13.83 9.06
CA ALA A 160 10.90 14.66 9.46
C ALA A 160 10.99 16.14 9.01
N PRO A 161 12.15 16.82 9.05
CA PRO A 161 12.26 18.21 8.60
C PRO A 161 12.11 18.40 7.08
N PHE A 162 12.34 17.34 6.29
CA PHE A 162 12.37 17.38 4.82
C PHE A 162 11.06 16.95 4.19
N ILE A 163 10.12 16.39 4.97
CA ILE A 163 8.85 15.90 4.46
C ILE A 163 7.94 17.08 4.10
N ARG A 164 7.26 16.98 2.95
CA ARG A 164 6.26 17.97 2.49
C ARG A 164 4.87 17.31 2.44
N PRO A 165 3.80 18.06 2.75
CA PRO A 165 3.75 19.47 3.13
C PRO A 165 4.41 19.72 4.50
N TRP A 166 4.89 20.96 4.72
CA TRP A 166 5.50 21.34 5.99
C TRP A 166 4.44 21.40 7.10
N ARG A 167 4.68 20.70 8.22
CA ARG A 167 3.76 20.66 9.38
C ARG A 167 4.54 20.77 10.68
N TRP A 168 4.27 21.76 11.48
CA TRP A 168 4.85 21.90 12.82
C TRP A 168 4.48 20.73 13.73
N SER A 169 3.23 20.23 13.65
CA SER A 169 2.77 19.08 14.42
C SER A 169 3.65 17.85 14.19
N ARG A 170 4.14 17.62 12.96
CA ARG A 170 5.06 16.51 12.66
C ARG A 170 6.39 16.67 13.39
N LEU A 171 6.96 17.87 13.45
CA LEU A 171 8.20 18.12 14.19
C LEU A 171 7.99 17.92 15.70
N LEU A 172 6.88 18.38 16.25
CA LEU A 172 6.53 18.12 17.65
C LEU A 172 6.45 16.63 17.92
N TRP A 173 5.64 15.87 17.15
CA TRP A 173 5.51 14.41 17.30
C TRP A 173 6.81 13.65 17.04
N THR A 174 7.75 14.24 16.32
CA THR A 174 9.05 13.61 16.07
C THR A 174 10.03 13.80 17.21
N TYR A 175 10.03 15.00 17.82
CA TYR A 175 11.09 15.36 18.75
C TYR A 175 10.61 15.57 20.19
N LEU A 176 9.32 15.92 20.40
CA LEU A 176 8.83 16.25 21.75
C LEU A 176 7.31 16.07 21.92
N PRO A 177 6.82 14.89 22.38
CA PRO A 177 7.51 13.61 22.60
C PRO A 177 7.82 12.91 21.26
N PRO A 178 8.77 11.97 21.21
CA PRO A 178 9.14 11.26 19.98
C PRO A 178 8.12 10.18 19.61
N ALA A 179 6.83 10.54 19.57
CA ALA A 179 5.75 9.59 19.31
C ALA A 179 5.74 9.10 17.87
N LEU A 180 6.05 9.98 16.89
CA LEU A 180 6.09 9.61 15.47
C LEU A 180 7.12 8.49 15.19
N PRO A 181 8.40 8.58 15.60
CA PRO A 181 9.35 7.50 15.39
C PRO A 181 8.99 6.21 16.16
N VAL A 182 8.47 6.33 17.38
CA VAL A 182 8.10 5.15 18.19
C VAL A 182 6.89 4.44 17.58
N VAL A 183 5.81 5.16 17.31
CA VAL A 183 4.58 4.59 16.73
C VAL A 183 4.86 4.09 15.31
N GLY A 184 5.55 4.85 14.48
CA GLY A 184 5.87 4.44 13.11
C GLY A 184 6.73 3.17 13.04
N THR A 185 7.68 3.02 13.97
CA THR A 185 8.49 1.79 14.06
C THR A 185 7.65 0.61 14.55
N PHE A 186 6.87 0.80 15.61
CA PHE A 186 5.96 -0.24 16.11
C PHE A 186 4.97 -0.70 15.04
N ASP A 187 4.26 0.24 14.42
CA ASP A 187 3.28 -0.05 13.38
C ASP A 187 3.95 -0.72 12.17
N GLY A 188 5.14 -0.27 11.78
CA GLY A 188 5.90 -0.91 10.71
C GLY A 188 6.28 -2.37 11.01
N ILE A 189 6.65 -2.70 12.25
CA ILE A 189 6.88 -4.09 12.68
C ILE A 189 5.58 -4.88 12.63
N VAL A 190 4.47 -4.32 13.12
CA VAL A 190 3.14 -4.93 13.05
C VAL A 190 2.73 -5.17 11.61
N SER A 191 2.93 -4.21 10.70
CA SER A 191 2.70 -4.36 9.26
C SER A 191 3.47 -5.55 8.68
N CYS A 192 4.76 -5.71 9.03
CA CYS A 192 5.53 -6.90 8.62
C CYS A 192 4.88 -8.20 9.08
N LEU A 193 4.42 -8.27 10.33
CA LEU A 193 3.79 -9.46 10.92
C LEU A 193 2.41 -9.76 10.31
N ARG A 194 1.71 -8.74 9.82
CA ARG A 194 0.38 -8.81 9.17
C ARG A 194 0.46 -9.18 7.69
N THR A 195 1.59 -8.91 7.01
CA THR A 195 1.74 -9.10 5.56
C THR A 195 1.52 -10.57 5.17
N TYR A 196 0.80 -10.78 4.09
CA TYR A 196 0.53 -12.10 3.52
C TYR A 196 1.78 -12.68 2.85
N SER A 197 2.09 -13.92 3.15
CA SER A 197 3.09 -14.70 2.42
C SER A 197 2.54 -15.18 1.07
N LYS A 198 3.43 -15.56 0.14
CA LYS A 198 3.00 -16.08 -1.18
C LYS A 198 2.06 -17.30 -1.08
N PRO A 199 2.27 -18.29 -0.19
CA PRO A 199 1.28 -19.35 0.00
C PRO A 199 -0.09 -18.84 0.47
N GLU A 200 -0.12 -17.87 1.41
CA GLU A 200 -1.36 -17.26 1.88
C GLU A 200 -2.06 -16.45 0.77
N LEU A 201 -1.29 -15.73 -0.09
CA LEU A 201 -1.85 -15.05 -1.27
C LEU A 201 -2.46 -16.05 -2.26
N ARG A 202 -1.81 -17.20 -2.51
CA ARG A 202 -2.39 -18.26 -3.37
C ARG A 202 -3.68 -18.80 -2.80
N GLU A 203 -3.76 -18.93 -1.47
CA GLU A 203 -5.00 -19.36 -0.81
C GLU A 203 -6.13 -18.34 -0.97
N LEU A 204 -5.83 -17.04 -0.88
CA LEU A 204 -6.82 -15.99 -1.08
C LEU A 204 -7.45 -15.99 -2.48
N VAL A 205 -6.72 -16.42 -3.51
CA VAL A 205 -7.20 -16.47 -4.89
C VAL A 205 -7.75 -17.83 -5.31
N ARG A 206 -7.72 -18.84 -4.44
CA ARG A 206 -8.24 -20.18 -4.73
C ARG A 206 -9.72 -20.10 -5.12
N GLY A 207 -10.09 -20.73 -6.26
CA GLY A 207 -11.46 -20.69 -6.79
C GLY A 207 -11.85 -19.39 -7.50
N LEU A 208 -10.91 -18.45 -7.71
CA LEU A 208 -11.09 -17.30 -8.59
C LEU A 208 -10.49 -17.60 -9.97
N ASP A 209 -10.96 -18.68 -10.59
CA ASP A 209 -10.31 -19.35 -11.73
C ASP A 209 -10.52 -18.65 -13.08
N THR A 210 -11.37 -17.61 -13.12
CA THR A 210 -11.58 -16.77 -14.33
C THR A 210 -10.45 -15.76 -14.56
N TYR A 211 -9.46 -15.72 -13.63
CA TYR A 211 -8.33 -14.82 -13.68
C TYR A 211 -7.01 -15.58 -13.78
N ASP A 212 -6.03 -14.94 -14.44
CA ASP A 212 -4.63 -15.29 -14.32
C ASP A 212 -4.02 -14.52 -13.17
N TRP A 213 -3.43 -15.24 -12.22
CA TRP A 213 -2.81 -14.69 -11.02
C TRP A 213 -1.29 -14.82 -11.09
N ASP A 214 -0.60 -13.68 -11.04
CA ASP A 214 0.87 -13.61 -10.95
C ASP A 214 1.26 -13.14 -9.53
N ILE A 215 2.05 -13.96 -8.83
CA ILE A 215 2.51 -13.72 -7.46
C ILE A 215 4.02 -13.79 -7.42
N GLY A 216 4.65 -12.68 -7.09
CA GLY A 216 6.10 -12.59 -7.09
C GLY A 216 6.66 -11.64 -6.05
N ASP A 217 7.96 -11.37 -6.19
CA ASP A 217 8.70 -10.41 -5.38
C ASP A 217 9.26 -9.30 -6.29
N PHE A 218 9.45 -8.11 -5.70
CA PHE A 218 10.18 -7.02 -6.33
C PHE A 218 11.15 -6.37 -5.33
N ARG A 219 12.12 -5.65 -5.83
CA ARG A 219 13.05 -4.89 -4.99
C ARG A 219 13.46 -3.61 -5.70
N GLY A 220 13.21 -2.49 -5.06
CA GLY A 220 13.70 -1.19 -5.52
C GLY A 220 15.24 -1.13 -5.48
N ARG A 221 15.84 -0.41 -6.43
CA ARG A 221 17.30 -0.34 -6.59
C ARG A 221 18.02 0.07 -5.31
N TRP A 222 17.44 1.02 -4.58
CA TRP A 222 18.02 1.59 -3.36
C TRP A 222 17.25 1.19 -2.09
N SER A 223 16.26 0.31 -2.21
CA SER A 223 15.50 -0.16 -1.07
C SER A 223 16.21 -1.31 -0.37
N PRO A 224 16.43 -1.25 0.93
CA PRO A 224 16.91 -2.39 1.71
C PRO A 224 15.83 -3.47 1.83
N LEU A 225 14.55 -3.08 1.68
CA LEU A 225 13.39 -3.96 1.80
C LEU A 225 13.05 -4.62 0.46
N ARG A 226 12.58 -5.87 0.54
CA ARG A 226 11.96 -6.57 -0.59
C ARG A 226 10.44 -6.45 -0.47
N GLY A 227 9.79 -6.20 -1.60
CA GLY A 227 8.34 -6.23 -1.70
C GLY A 227 7.84 -7.54 -2.28
N SER A 228 6.56 -7.82 -2.05
CA SER A 228 5.80 -8.86 -2.73
C SER A 228 4.66 -8.24 -3.52
N TYR A 229 4.23 -8.95 -4.58
CA TYR A 229 3.08 -8.53 -5.36
C TYR A 229 2.14 -9.69 -5.67
N LEU A 230 0.88 -9.34 -5.87
CA LEU A 230 -0.16 -10.16 -6.44
C LEU A 230 -0.83 -9.36 -7.56
N ILE A 231 -0.81 -9.88 -8.78
CA ILE A 231 -1.52 -9.26 -9.92
C ILE A 231 -2.52 -10.25 -10.46
N GLY A 232 -3.77 -9.81 -10.59
CA GLY A 232 -4.85 -10.57 -11.21
C GLY A 232 -5.38 -9.85 -12.45
N VAL A 233 -5.50 -10.57 -13.55
CA VAL A 233 -6.11 -10.07 -14.79
C VAL A 233 -7.08 -11.10 -15.35
N PRO A 234 -8.20 -10.67 -15.97
CA PRO A 234 -9.12 -11.60 -16.60
C PRO A 234 -8.41 -12.50 -17.61
N LYS A 235 -8.76 -13.79 -17.63
CA LYS A 235 -8.32 -14.70 -18.72
C LYS A 235 -8.92 -14.21 -20.04
N LEU A 236 -8.11 -14.26 -21.07
CA LEU A 236 -8.60 -14.05 -22.44
C LEU A 236 -9.56 -15.21 -22.77
N SER A 237 -10.79 -14.86 -23.13
CA SER A 237 -11.81 -15.81 -23.60
C SER A 237 -11.52 -16.23 -25.02
#